data_b58ec750cd0e55b1cfc2602997202288
#
_entry.id   b58ec750cd0e55b1cfc2602997202288
#
_cell.length_a   1.000
_cell.length_b   1.000
_cell.length_c   1.000
_cell.angle_alpha   90.00
_cell.angle_beta   90.00
_cell.angle_gamma   90.00
#
_symmetry.space_group_name_H-M   'P 1'
#
loop_
_entity.id
_entity.type
_entity.pdbx_description
1 polymer ?
#
loop_
_entity_poly.entity_id
_entity_poly.type
_entity_poly.pdbx_seq_one_letter_code
_entity_poly.pdbx_strand_id
1 'polypeptide(L)'
;MNNDLIKNIDNIHTTELGKIRIKRNLNLQTENVVNYCKNEMKKSDNIYRKGKNWYIIYGEHIFTVNAHSYTLITAHMNKKNKNNV
;
A
#
# COMPACT_ATOMS: atom_id res chain seq x y z
N MET A 1 14.58 11.00 4.51
CA MET A 1 13.94 10.73 5.50
C MET A 1 13.85 9.34 5.89
N ASN A 2 13.95 9.12 7.04
CA ASN A 2 13.97 7.84 7.48
C ASN A 2 12.65 7.21 7.47
N ASN A 3 12.54 6.08 6.92
CA ASN A 3 11.35 5.38 6.88
C ASN A 3 11.54 4.00 7.33
N ASP A 4 11.11 3.70 8.54
CA ASP A 4 11.18 2.35 9.03
C ASP A 4 10.42 1.41 8.12
N LEU A 5 9.38 1.92 7.49
CA LEU A 5 8.63 1.09 6.57
C LEU A 5 9.51 0.61 5.43
N ILE A 6 10.23 1.51 4.78
CA ILE A 6 11.05 1.14 3.65
C ILE A 6 12.20 0.24 4.06
N LYS A 7 12.77 0.47 5.23
CA LYS A 7 13.83 -0.38 5.71
C LYS A 7 13.37 -1.80 5.92
N ASN A 8 12.10 -1.99 6.21
CA ASN A 8 11.54 -3.30 6.48
C ASN A 8 10.57 -3.74 5.41
N ILE A 9 10.72 -3.22 4.21
CA ILE A 9 9.76 -3.48 3.16
C ILE A 9 9.62 -4.96 2.86
N ASP A 10 10.67 -5.72 3.08
CA ASP A 10 10.61 -7.15 2.81
C ASP A 10 9.74 -7.90 3.80
N ASN A 11 9.39 -7.27 4.90
CA ASN A 11 8.51 -7.91 5.88
C ASN A 11 7.04 -7.73 5.54
N ILE A 12 6.73 -6.92 4.56
CA ILE A 12 5.35 -6.68 4.20
C ILE A 12 4.72 -7.94 3.63
N HIS A 13 3.54 -8.25 4.10
CA HIS A 13 2.81 -9.42 3.68
C HIS A 13 1.32 -9.13 3.80
N THR A 14 0.49 -10.04 3.31
CA THR A 14 -0.94 -9.90 3.46
C THR A 14 -1.56 -11.28 3.46
N THR A 15 -2.87 -11.36 3.72
CA THR A 15 -3.59 -12.62 3.73
C THR A 15 -4.10 -12.93 2.33
N GLU A 16 -4.64 -14.13 2.15
CA GLU A 16 -5.22 -14.49 0.85
C GLU A 16 -6.38 -13.57 0.50
N LEU A 17 -7.21 -13.27 1.48
CA LEU A 17 -8.30 -12.35 1.23
C LEU A 17 -7.79 -10.97 0.92
N GLY A 18 -6.72 -10.56 1.59
CA GLY A 18 -6.11 -9.27 1.33
C GLY A 18 -5.64 -9.16 -0.10
N LYS A 19 -5.01 -10.22 -0.61
CA LYS A 19 -4.55 -10.21 -1.99
C LYS A 19 -5.71 -10.02 -2.96
N ILE A 20 -6.79 -10.74 -2.72
CA ILE A 20 -7.95 -10.67 -3.59
C ILE A 20 -8.52 -9.26 -3.60
N ARG A 21 -8.67 -8.67 -2.42
CA ARG A 21 -9.22 -7.35 -2.32
C ARG A 21 -8.35 -6.31 -2.98
N ILE A 22 -7.05 -6.38 -2.75
CA ILE A 22 -6.12 -5.42 -3.30
C ILE A 22 -6.09 -5.53 -4.81
N LYS A 23 -6.03 -6.75 -5.31
CA LYS A 23 -6.02 -6.97 -6.74
C LYS A 23 -7.24 -6.35 -7.39
N ARG A 24 -8.39 -6.53 -6.77
CA ARG A 24 -9.62 -5.98 -7.30
C ARG A 24 -9.66 -4.46 -7.18
N ASN A 25 -9.27 -3.95 -6.02
CA ASN A 25 -9.36 -2.50 -5.78
C ASN A 25 -8.45 -1.71 -6.68
N LEU A 26 -7.28 -2.26 -7.00
CA LEU A 26 -6.34 -1.59 -7.88
C LEU A 26 -6.41 -2.06 -9.31
N ASN A 27 -7.29 -3.00 -9.57
CA ASN A 27 -7.47 -3.52 -10.92
C ASN A 27 -6.17 -4.07 -11.47
N LEU A 28 -5.50 -4.90 -10.69
CA LEU A 28 -4.21 -5.45 -11.08
C LEU A 28 -4.36 -6.68 -11.94
N GLN A 29 -3.39 -6.86 -12.83
CA GLN A 29 -3.39 -8.03 -13.69
C GLN A 29 -2.41 -9.09 -13.21
N THR A 30 -1.61 -8.77 -12.23
CA THR A 30 -0.59 -9.69 -11.78
C THR A 30 -1.07 -10.55 -10.65
N GLU A 31 -0.51 -11.76 -10.55
CA GLU A 31 -0.80 -12.62 -9.41
C GLU A 31 0.13 -12.29 -8.26
N ASN A 32 1.18 -11.54 -8.52
CA ASN A 32 2.17 -11.24 -7.50
C ASN A 32 1.83 -9.89 -6.87
N VAL A 33 0.69 -9.86 -6.20
CA VAL A 33 0.11 -8.63 -5.69
C VAL A 33 1.02 -7.92 -4.70
N VAL A 34 1.57 -8.67 -3.75
CA VAL A 34 2.39 -8.05 -2.70
C VAL A 34 3.64 -7.43 -3.30
N ASN A 35 4.27 -8.14 -4.22
CA ASN A 35 5.47 -7.62 -4.85
C ASN A 35 5.19 -6.34 -5.63
N TYR A 36 4.07 -6.33 -6.32
CA TYR A 36 3.66 -5.14 -7.06
C TYR A 36 3.52 -3.96 -6.10
N CYS A 37 2.86 -4.18 -4.98
CA CYS A 37 2.65 -3.12 -4.01
C CYS A 37 3.96 -2.65 -3.38
N LYS A 38 4.85 -3.59 -3.06
CA LYS A 38 6.14 -3.20 -2.51
C LYS A 38 6.92 -2.31 -3.47
N ASN A 39 6.87 -2.65 -4.73
CA ASN A 39 7.59 -1.85 -5.72
C ASN A 39 7.05 -0.44 -5.80
N GLU A 40 5.74 -0.30 -5.71
CA GLU A 40 5.16 1.04 -5.71
C GLU A 40 5.49 1.80 -4.45
N MET A 41 5.46 1.12 -3.31
CA MET A 41 5.78 1.77 -2.06
C MET A 41 7.20 2.30 -2.06
N LYS A 42 8.13 1.58 -2.66
CA LYS A 42 9.51 2.02 -2.71
C LYS A 42 9.68 3.30 -3.52
N LYS A 43 8.80 3.53 -4.47
CA LYS A 43 8.88 4.71 -5.30
C LYS A 43 8.19 5.91 -4.70
N SER A 44 7.42 5.68 -3.65
CA SER A 44 6.63 6.76 -3.07
C SER A 44 7.50 7.71 -2.27
N ASP A 45 7.21 8.99 -2.36
CA ASP A 45 7.85 9.95 -1.49
C ASP A 45 6.83 10.55 -0.54
N ASN A 46 5.68 9.92 -0.41
CA ASN A 46 4.63 10.41 0.47
C ASN A 46 4.21 9.28 1.40
N ILE A 47 4.96 9.09 2.46
CA ILE A 47 4.73 8.05 3.44
C ILE A 47 4.61 8.68 4.79
N TYR A 48 3.53 8.39 5.51
CA TYR A 48 3.40 8.94 6.85
C TYR A 48 2.78 7.91 7.79
N ARG A 49 3.06 8.10 9.06
CA ARG A 49 2.56 7.24 10.10
C ARG A 49 1.42 7.93 10.82
N LYS A 50 0.34 7.21 11.03
CA LYS A 50 -0.78 7.75 11.77
C LYS A 50 -1.36 6.64 12.61
N GLY A 51 -1.31 6.80 13.94
CA GLY A 51 -1.79 5.76 14.83
C GLY A 51 -0.98 4.49 14.65
N LYS A 52 -1.64 3.41 14.37
CA LYS A 52 -0.98 2.12 14.25
C LYS A 52 -0.56 1.77 12.85
N ASN A 53 -0.80 2.65 11.91
CA ASN A 53 -0.59 2.31 10.52
C ASN A 53 0.33 3.27 9.79
N TRP A 54 0.96 2.75 8.75
CA TRP A 54 1.65 3.57 7.77
C TRP A 54 0.70 3.77 6.60
N TYR A 55 0.72 4.98 6.03
CA TYR A 55 -0.05 5.29 4.83
C TYR A 55 0.92 5.70 3.75
N ILE A 56 0.88 5.03 2.63
CA ILE A 56 1.81 5.25 1.53
C ILE A 56 0.99 5.65 0.30
N ILE A 57 1.30 6.79 -0.25
CA ILE A 57 0.58 7.28 -1.41
C ILE A 57 1.52 7.32 -2.61
N TYR A 58 1.15 6.66 -3.67
CA TYR A 58 1.92 6.66 -4.89
C TYR A 58 0.96 6.78 -6.05
N GLY A 59 1.01 7.92 -6.76
CA GLY A 59 0.05 8.16 -7.82
C GLY A 59 -1.34 8.19 -7.25
N GLU A 60 -2.19 7.37 -7.79
CA GLU A 60 -3.57 7.29 -7.32
C GLU A 60 -3.79 6.14 -6.36
N HIS A 61 -2.74 5.46 -5.97
CA HIS A 61 -2.87 4.33 -5.07
C HIS A 61 -2.52 4.72 -3.64
N ILE A 62 -3.30 4.23 -2.70
CA ILE A 62 -3.05 4.44 -1.29
C ILE A 62 -2.94 3.08 -0.63
N PHE A 63 -1.83 2.85 0.06
CA PHE A 63 -1.58 1.59 0.75
C PHE A 63 -1.62 1.82 2.25
N THR A 64 -2.21 0.90 2.98
CA THR A 64 -2.26 0.97 4.44
C THR A 64 -1.57 -0.26 4.99
N VAL A 65 -0.53 -0.04 5.78
CA VAL A 65 0.27 -1.13 6.35
C VAL A 65 0.30 -0.99 7.86
N ASN A 66 0.01 -2.08 8.56
CA ASN A 66 0.07 -2.05 10.01
C ASN A 66 1.52 -1.93 10.44
N ALA A 67 1.79 -1.00 11.33
CA ALA A 67 3.17 -0.70 11.71
C ALA A 67 3.78 -1.74 12.62
N HIS A 68 2.95 -2.54 13.25
CA HIS A 68 3.43 -3.58 14.14
C HIS A 68 3.77 -4.85 13.39
N SER A 69 2.85 -5.33 12.59
CA SER A 69 2.98 -6.62 11.95
C SER A 69 3.45 -6.53 10.51
N TYR A 70 3.49 -5.33 9.95
CA TYR A 70 3.81 -5.11 8.54
C TYR A 70 2.81 -5.81 7.61
N THR A 71 1.60 -5.98 8.10
CA THR A 71 0.53 -6.52 7.26
C THR A 71 0.01 -5.41 6.35
N LEU A 72 0.00 -5.68 5.06
CA LEU A 72 -0.63 -4.76 4.11
C LEU A 72 -2.13 -4.97 4.27
N ILE A 73 -2.76 -4.04 4.95
CA ILE A 73 -4.16 -4.17 5.32
C ILE A 73 -5.05 -3.98 4.11
N THR A 74 -4.75 -2.94 3.35
CA THR A 74 -5.54 -2.68 2.17
C THR A 74 -4.79 -1.75 1.24
N ALA A 75 -5.25 -1.69 0.02
CA ALA A 75 -4.78 -0.72 -0.96
C ALA A 75 -5.99 -0.36 -1.78
N HIS A 76 -6.11 0.91 -2.11
CA HIS A 76 -7.26 1.33 -2.89
C HIS A 76 -6.91 2.56 -3.70
N MET A 77 -7.80 2.93 -4.59
CA MET A 77 -7.61 4.10 -5.43
C MET A 77 -8.02 5.33 -4.69
N ASN A 78 -7.25 6.38 -4.89
CA ASN A 78 -7.59 7.68 -4.34
C ASN A 78 -8.50 8.38 -5.32
N LYS A 79 -9.78 8.41 -5.03
CA LYS A 79 -10.75 8.97 -5.95
C LYS A 79 -11.09 10.41 -5.69
N LYS A 80 -10.37 11.01 -4.77
CA LYS A 80 -10.66 12.36 -4.42
C LYS A 80 -10.70 13.31 -5.59
N ASN A 81 -9.80 13.14 -6.50
CA ASN A 81 -9.72 14.07 -7.61
C ASN A 81 -10.79 13.93 -8.63
N LYS A 82 -11.48 12.84 -8.63
CA LYS A 82 -12.49 12.67 -9.63
C LYS A 82 -13.67 13.52 -9.44
N ASN A 83 -13.87 13.97 -8.25
CA ASN A 83 -15.04 14.73 -7.95
C ASN A 83 -14.92 16.17 -8.29
N ASN A 84 -13.81 16.55 -8.79
CA ASN A 84 -13.62 17.93 -9.09
C ASN A 84 -14.02 18.32 -10.46
N VAL A 85 -14.57 17.43 -11.17
CA VAL A 85 -14.94 17.80 -12.52
C VAL A 85 -16.22 18.55 -12.55
#